data_efd10a92455ad7aca2940daff8370e02
#
_entry.id   efd10a92455ad7aca2940daff8370e02
#
_cell.length_a   1.000
_cell.length_b   1.000
_cell.length_c   1.000
_cell.angle_alpha   90.00
_cell.angle_beta   90.00
_cell.angle_gamma   90.00
#
_symmetry.space_group_name_H-M   'P 1'
#
loop_
_entity.id
_entity.type
_entity.pdbx_description
1 polymer ?
#
loop_
_entity_poly.entity_id
_entity_poly.type
_entity_poly.pdbx_seq_one_letter_code
_entity_poly.pdbx_strand_id
1 'polypeptide(L)'
;MMSKRPSADRVFSIFKELNQIPRPSHHEERVADYLCQFAERLHLEYERDAANCVVIRKPASKGYEQAEPIVLLNHMDMVCVGMADPLTTPIEAYTEDGWMKARGTSLGADNGIGLSMALAVLEDPDILHGPLEVITTTNEEDGMSGASQLKPDFLHGRKVINLDSEDYDTITTGAAGACLQFHELPVTRVPAPAGYQWFHIRFKGGLGGHSGVDINKGRISTTVIVRNLLQAINRVFDLCVSEIKVGEANASIASSADLKLCVPAKAAMFVKLQQTVLNKWMKETFGDNDPNMHCRIKVCEKQSSIINPEALEALTKSLKATPQGVIKMSEVMEGTVETSNNIGVVETRENSLFVSTHSRSFIDADLEKLSDDIATVFKSNGFSSKRVMMAPAWQEDQHSAFLQLTSDTFNDVLGWRPRMVAMHFVLEAGYFVQTYPGIQIASIGPRIVEPHSTNERIELSTIHDIWAVLLELLARLATA
;
A
#
# COMPACT_ATOMS: atom_id res chain seq x y z
N MET A 1 13.89 -39.61 -7.81
CA MET A 1 13.49 -39.80 -6.40
C MET A 1 13.17 -38.40 -5.89
N MET A 2 11.94 -38.10 -5.52
CA MET A 2 11.65 -36.85 -4.81
C MET A 2 12.41 -36.91 -3.48
N SER A 3 13.43 -36.06 -3.30
CA SER A 3 14.08 -35.91 -2.00
C SER A 3 12.99 -35.46 -1.01
N LYS A 4 13.02 -36.05 0.19
CA LYS A 4 12.11 -35.68 1.27
C LYS A 4 12.29 -34.18 1.50
N ARG A 5 11.21 -33.38 1.33
CA ARG A 5 11.26 -31.93 1.59
C ARG A 5 11.79 -31.69 3.01
N PRO A 6 12.65 -30.67 3.22
CA PRO A 6 13.15 -30.38 4.55
C PRO A 6 11.99 -29.99 5.48
N SER A 7 12.07 -30.40 6.74
CA SER A 7 11.04 -30.07 7.72
C SER A 7 11.04 -28.58 8.04
N ALA A 8 9.86 -27.96 8.12
CA ALA A 8 9.66 -26.59 8.60
C ALA A 8 9.26 -26.53 10.08
N ASP A 9 9.44 -27.61 10.84
CA ASP A 9 9.01 -27.68 12.26
C ASP A 9 9.62 -26.54 13.11
N ARG A 10 10.90 -26.20 12.82
CA ARG A 10 11.55 -25.12 13.56
C ARG A 10 10.96 -23.73 13.19
N VAL A 11 10.59 -23.53 11.93
CA VAL A 11 9.87 -22.30 11.50
C VAL A 11 8.58 -22.13 12.29
N PHE A 12 7.75 -23.17 12.40
CA PHE A 12 6.52 -23.15 13.18
C PHE A 12 6.77 -22.90 14.67
N SER A 13 7.86 -23.46 15.21
CA SER A 13 8.21 -23.25 16.63
C SER A 13 8.60 -21.80 16.91
N ILE A 14 9.43 -21.20 16.06
CA ILE A 14 9.83 -19.79 16.16
C ILE A 14 8.61 -18.87 15.99
N PHE A 15 7.73 -19.17 15.02
CA PHE A 15 6.51 -18.37 14.84
C PHE A 15 5.62 -18.38 16.09
N LYS A 16 5.52 -19.52 16.77
CA LYS A 16 4.81 -19.59 18.05
C LYS A 16 5.50 -18.77 19.15
N GLU A 17 6.82 -18.73 19.18
CA GLU A 17 7.59 -17.88 20.10
C GLU A 17 7.31 -16.39 19.82
N LEU A 18 7.39 -15.96 18.55
CA LEU A 18 7.09 -14.59 18.13
C LEU A 18 5.66 -14.16 18.47
N ASN A 19 4.69 -15.05 18.32
CA ASN A 19 3.28 -14.77 18.65
C ASN A 19 3.02 -14.53 20.16
N GLN A 20 4.00 -14.84 21.03
CA GLN A 20 3.95 -14.47 22.44
C GLN A 20 4.47 -13.05 22.71
N ILE A 21 5.08 -12.40 21.70
CA ILE A 21 5.64 -11.06 21.81
C ILE A 21 4.71 -10.09 21.07
N PRO A 22 3.92 -9.27 21.78
CA PRO A 22 3.16 -8.19 21.15
C PRO A 22 4.09 -7.25 20.40
N ARG A 23 3.76 -6.98 19.11
CA ARG A 23 4.61 -6.25 18.19
C ARG A 23 3.83 -5.34 17.23
N PRO A 24 2.89 -4.49 17.74
CA PRO A 24 2.23 -3.53 16.88
C PRO A 24 3.24 -2.50 16.37
N SER A 25 2.96 -1.93 15.18
CA SER A 25 3.77 -0.84 14.62
C SER A 25 3.99 0.27 15.63
N HIS A 26 5.17 0.88 15.63
CA HIS A 26 5.67 1.88 16.60
C HIS A 26 5.97 1.35 18.02
N HIS A 27 5.85 0.04 18.29
CA HIS A 27 6.10 -0.57 19.60
C HIS A 27 6.85 -1.90 19.47
N GLU A 28 7.91 -1.91 18.64
CA GLU A 28 8.67 -3.10 18.28
C GLU A 28 9.85 -3.40 19.21
N GLU A 29 10.09 -2.59 20.26
CA GLU A 29 11.25 -2.71 21.13
C GLU A 29 11.43 -4.13 21.69
N ARG A 30 10.32 -4.79 22.07
CA ARG A 30 10.34 -6.13 22.68
C ARG A 30 10.76 -7.21 21.69
N VAL A 31 10.31 -7.10 20.43
CA VAL A 31 10.71 -8.05 19.40
C VAL A 31 12.14 -7.76 18.93
N ALA A 32 12.56 -6.50 18.85
CA ALA A 32 13.95 -6.13 18.60
C ALA A 32 14.90 -6.67 19.69
N ASP A 33 14.51 -6.57 20.98
CA ASP A 33 15.24 -7.18 22.11
C ASP A 33 15.33 -8.71 21.97
N TYR A 34 14.24 -9.37 21.56
CA TYR A 34 14.22 -10.82 21.30
C TYR A 34 15.21 -11.19 20.19
N LEU A 35 15.27 -10.42 19.09
CA LEU A 35 16.20 -10.66 17.97
C LEU A 35 17.66 -10.50 18.42
N CYS A 36 17.98 -9.45 19.19
CA CYS A 36 19.31 -9.27 19.76
C CYS A 36 19.71 -10.45 20.66
N GLN A 37 18.84 -10.87 21.58
CA GLN A 37 19.07 -12.04 22.45
C GLN A 37 19.18 -13.34 21.64
N PHE A 38 18.43 -13.45 20.52
CA PHE A 38 18.53 -14.60 19.63
C PHE A 38 19.92 -14.68 18.99
N ALA A 39 20.46 -13.56 18.52
CA ALA A 39 21.82 -13.48 17.96
C ALA A 39 22.90 -13.78 19.03
N GLU A 40 22.76 -13.22 20.22
CA GLU A 40 23.67 -13.47 21.36
C GLU A 40 23.75 -14.95 21.73
N ARG A 41 22.59 -15.64 21.78
CA ARG A 41 22.52 -17.07 22.07
C ARG A 41 23.27 -17.92 21.04
N LEU A 42 23.27 -17.49 19.79
CA LEU A 42 23.96 -18.16 18.69
C LEU A 42 25.40 -17.67 18.48
N HIS A 43 25.87 -16.72 19.28
CA HIS A 43 27.17 -16.07 19.13
C HIS A 43 27.37 -15.42 17.74
N LEU A 44 26.29 -14.87 17.16
CA LEU A 44 26.30 -14.16 15.91
C LEU A 44 26.49 -12.65 16.13
N GLU A 45 27.17 -12.00 15.17
CA GLU A 45 27.24 -10.55 15.12
C GLU A 45 25.88 -9.95 14.81
N TYR A 46 25.52 -8.87 15.48
CA TYR A 46 24.32 -8.11 15.19
C TYR A 46 24.53 -6.61 15.39
N GLU A 47 23.69 -5.84 14.74
CA GLU A 47 23.60 -4.38 14.91
C GLU A 47 22.12 -3.99 15.00
N ARG A 48 21.81 -3.06 15.92
CA ARG A 48 20.49 -2.45 16.07
C ARG A 48 20.62 -0.96 15.88
N ASP A 49 19.84 -0.38 14.97
CA ASP A 49 19.87 1.05 14.73
C ASP A 49 18.95 1.84 15.68
N ALA A 50 18.91 3.17 15.50
CA ALA A 50 18.08 4.05 16.32
C ALA A 50 16.56 3.90 16.06
N ALA A 51 16.18 3.32 14.92
CA ALA A 51 14.79 3.02 14.58
C ALA A 51 14.36 1.62 15.07
N ASN A 52 15.23 0.90 15.78
CA ASN A 52 15.07 -0.49 16.20
C ASN A 52 15.14 -1.53 15.06
N CYS A 53 15.55 -1.16 13.85
CA CYS A 53 15.89 -2.17 12.84
C CYS A 53 17.08 -3.01 13.32
N VAL A 54 17.01 -4.32 13.10
CA VAL A 54 18.06 -5.26 13.53
C VAL A 54 18.62 -5.99 12.33
N VAL A 55 19.94 -6.01 12.19
CA VAL A 55 20.64 -6.90 11.26
C VAL A 55 21.46 -7.92 12.03
N ILE A 56 21.32 -9.20 11.68
CA ILE A 56 22.09 -10.32 12.26
C ILE A 56 22.92 -10.92 11.16
N ARG A 57 24.23 -11.09 11.39
CA ARG A 57 25.20 -11.59 10.41
C ARG A 57 25.65 -13.00 10.76
N LYS A 58 25.51 -13.95 9.82
CA LYS A 58 25.98 -15.31 9.96
C LYS A 58 27.13 -15.56 8.99
N PRO A 59 28.32 -16.02 9.47
CA PRO A 59 29.42 -16.41 8.60
C PRO A 59 28.98 -17.50 7.60
N ALA A 60 29.60 -17.49 6.42
CA ALA A 60 29.33 -18.50 5.40
C ALA A 60 29.56 -19.93 5.89
N SER A 61 28.87 -20.89 5.29
CA SER A 61 29.22 -22.30 5.39
C SER A 61 30.65 -22.53 4.94
N LYS A 62 31.33 -23.48 5.58
CA LYS A 62 32.76 -23.77 5.31
C LYS A 62 33.02 -24.03 3.83
N GLY A 63 33.92 -23.28 3.22
CA GLY A 63 34.29 -23.34 1.82
C GLY A 63 33.53 -22.37 0.90
N TYR A 64 32.60 -21.58 1.45
CA TYR A 64 31.80 -20.61 0.71
C TYR A 64 32.00 -19.16 1.22
N GLU A 65 33.12 -18.91 1.89
CA GLU A 65 33.45 -17.60 2.50
C GLU A 65 33.66 -16.49 1.45
N GLN A 66 33.89 -16.87 0.19
CA GLN A 66 34.10 -15.93 -0.91
C GLN A 66 32.82 -15.69 -1.75
N ALA A 67 31.72 -16.36 -1.40
CA ALA A 67 30.45 -16.09 -2.07
C ALA A 67 29.94 -14.67 -1.77
N GLU A 68 29.13 -14.14 -2.65
CA GLU A 68 28.48 -12.84 -2.45
C GLU A 68 27.55 -12.90 -1.22
N PRO A 69 27.58 -11.89 -0.33
CA PRO A 69 26.66 -11.84 0.80
C PRO A 69 25.20 -11.76 0.34
N ILE A 70 24.35 -12.57 0.96
CA ILE A 70 22.91 -12.60 0.72
C ILE A 70 22.18 -11.96 1.88
N VAL A 71 21.13 -11.22 1.59
CA VAL A 71 20.26 -10.59 2.58
C VAL A 71 18.90 -11.29 2.60
N LEU A 72 18.42 -11.68 3.79
CA LEU A 72 17.03 -12.03 4.04
C LEU A 72 16.35 -10.83 4.67
N LEU A 73 15.34 -10.30 4.00
CA LEU A 73 14.60 -9.12 4.41
C LEU A 73 13.24 -9.51 5.00
N ASN A 74 12.90 -8.91 6.13
CA ASN A 74 11.66 -9.12 6.87
C ASN A 74 11.30 -7.85 7.62
N HIS A 75 10.03 -7.71 8.03
CA HIS A 75 9.66 -6.73 9.04
C HIS A 75 9.21 -7.41 10.35
N MET A 76 9.30 -6.68 11.47
CA MET A 76 9.01 -7.24 12.79
C MET A 76 7.65 -6.84 13.36
N ASP A 77 7.07 -5.76 12.88
CA ASP A 77 5.75 -5.30 13.30
C ASP A 77 4.62 -6.10 12.64
N MET A 78 3.40 -5.81 13.01
CA MET A 78 2.19 -6.38 12.44
C MET A 78 0.98 -5.48 12.67
N VAL A 79 -0.02 -5.56 11.81
CA VAL A 79 -1.32 -4.93 12.05
C VAL A 79 -2.10 -5.70 13.12
N CYS A 80 -2.37 -5.05 14.26
CA CYS A 80 -3.06 -5.64 15.39
C CYS A 80 -4.56 -5.35 15.35
N VAL A 81 -5.35 -6.33 14.92
CA VAL A 81 -6.82 -6.26 14.87
C VAL A 81 -7.45 -7.25 15.85
N GLY A 82 -8.57 -6.87 16.46
CA GLY A 82 -9.33 -7.74 17.36
C GLY A 82 -8.71 -7.96 18.75
N MET A 83 -7.55 -7.36 19.03
CA MET A 83 -6.87 -7.47 20.33
C MET A 83 -7.49 -6.52 21.33
N ALA A 84 -7.67 -6.99 22.57
CA ALA A 84 -8.16 -6.16 23.68
C ALA A 84 -7.14 -5.06 24.03
N ASP A 85 -5.85 -5.40 24.03
CA ASP A 85 -4.72 -4.49 24.17
C ASP A 85 -3.57 -5.00 23.30
N PRO A 86 -3.26 -4.32 22.18
CA PRO A 86 -2.22 -4.75 21.25
C PRO A 86 -0.80 -4.73 21.83
N LEU A 87 -0.57 -4.04 22.98
CA LEU A 87 0.74 -3.98 23.62
C LEU A 87 1.01 -5.17 24.56
N THR A 88 -0.03 -5.89 24.98
CA THR A 88 0.10 -6.94 25.98
C THR A 88 -0.55 -8.27 25.61
N THR A 89 -1.44 -8.29 24.62
CA THR A 89 -2.19 -9.50 24.23
C THR A 89 -1.37 -10.39 23.32
N PRO A 90 -0.99 -11.62 23.72
CA PRO A 90 -0.37 -12.60 22.82
C PRO A 90 -1.37 -13.12 21.79
N ILE A 91 -0.86 -13.66 20.67
CA ILE A 91 -1.67 -14.28 19.63
C ILE A 91 -1.89 -15.76 19.96
N GLU A 92 -3.13 -16.17 20.05
CA GLU A 92 -3.52 -17.58 20.21
C GLU A 92 -3.72 -18.22 18.83
N ALA A 93 -2.62 -18.70 18.23
CA ALA A 93 -2.68 -19.37 16.93
C ALA A 93 -3.14 -20.83 17.08
N TYR A 94 -3.93 -21.30 16.12
CA TYR A 94 -4.40 -22.69 16.00
C TYR A 94 -4.41 -23.14 14.54
N THR A 95 -4.45 -24.46 14.31
CA THR A 95 -4.52 -25.05 12.98
C THR A 95 -5.85 -25.74 12.75
N GLU A 96 -6.43 -25.52 11.56
CA GLU A 96 -7.68 -26.14 11.13
C GLU A 96 -7.69 -26.28 9.60
N ASP A 97 -8.04 -27.47 9.12
CA ASP A 97 -8.23 -27.76 7.68
C ASP A 97 -7.04 -27.34 6.77
N GLY A 98 -5.81 -27.50 7.26
CA GLY A 98 -4.60 -27.15 6.51
C GLY A 98 -4.20 -25.67 6.60
N TRP A 99 -4.91 -24.88 7.41
CA TRP A 99 -4.62 -23.47 7.65
C TRP A 99 -4.22 -23.21 9.09
N MET A 100 -3.33 -22.24 9.29
CA MET A 100 -3.11 -21.64 10.60
C MET A 100 -3.88 -20.33 10.68
N LYS A 101 -4.53 -20.09 11.80
CA LYS A 101 -5.42 -18.96 12.11
C LYS A 101 -5.18 -18.47 13.54
N ALA A 102 -5.71 -17.30 13.89
CA ALA A 102 -5.72 -16.80 15.28
C ALA A 102 -7.15 -16.71 15.84
N ARG A 103 -7.29 -16.83 17.16
CA ARG A 103 -8.59 -16.74 17.84
C ARG A 103 -9.02 -15.29 18.04
N GLY A 104 -9.83 -14.78 17.09
CA GLY A 104 -10.45 -13.46 17.21
C GLY A 104 -9.52 -12.27 17.01
N THR A 105 -8.27 -12.52 16.61
CA THR A 105 -7.27 -11.47 16.32
C THR A 105 -6.66 -11.69 14.92
N SER A 106 -5.90 -10.71 14.42
CA SER A 106 -4.94 -10.96 13.34
C SER A 106 -3.92 -12.03 13.77
N LEU A 107 -3.39 -12.79 12.81
CA LEU A 107 -2.43 -13.87 13.05
C LEU A 107 -0.98 -13.38 13.12
N GLY A 108 -0.67 -12.29 12.40
CA GLY A 108 0.69 -11.77 12.22
C GLY A 108 1.58 -12.71 11.43
N ALA A 109 1.01 -13.48 10.49
CA ALA A 109 1.78 -14.27 9.54
C ALA A 109 2.57 -13.36 8.60
N ASP A 110 2.00 -12.24 8.26
CA ASP A 110 2.60 -11.07 7.68
C ASP A 110 3.26 -10.22 8.80
N ASN A 111 4.59 -10.08 8.88
CA ASN A 111 5.62 -10.91 8.25
C ASN A 111 6.27 -11.90 9.23
N GLY A 112 5.56 -12.29 10.30
CA GLY A 112 6.09 -13.18 11.34
C GLY A 112 6.55 -14.55 10.82
N ILE A 113 5.96 -15.06 9.71
CA ILE A 113 6.37 -16.34 9.16
C ILE A 113 7.66 -16.21 8.34
N GLY A 114 7.82 -15.13 7.56
CA GLY A 114 9.06 -14.82 6.85
C GLY A 114 10.22 -14.64 7.84
N LEU A 115 10.01 -13.85 8.88
CA LEU A 115 10.97 -13.69 9.97
C LEU A 115 11.32 -15.03 10.63
N SER A 116 10.33 -15.89 10.86
CA SER A 116 10.59 -17.23 11.43
C SER A 116 11.44 -18.11 10.53
N MET A 117 11.27 -18.04 9.20
CA MET A 117 12.12 -18.72 8.24
C MET A 117 13.57 -18.20 8.32
N ALA A 118 13.74 -16.88 8.33
CA ALA A 118 15.07 -16.26 8.43
C ALA A 118 15.80 -16.63 9.73
N LEU A 119 15.10 -16.63 10.86
CA LEU A 119 15.66 -17.06 12.15
C LEU A 119 16.00 -18.56 12.18
N ALA A 120 15.18 -19.41 11.55
CA ALA A 120 15.48 -20.83 11.44
C ALA A 120 16.75 -21.08 10.60
N VAL A 121 16.98 -20.30 9.53
CA VAL A 121 18.23 -20.34 8.77
C VAL A 121 19.44 -19.93 9.62
N LEU A 122 19.29 -18.90 10.46
CA LEU A 122 20.37 -18.46 11.36
C LEU A 122 20.74 -19.54 12.37
N GLU A 123 19.76 -20.27 12.92
CA GLU A 123 19.97 -21.26 13.98
C GLU A 123 20.54 -22.59 13.48
N ASP A 124 20.21 -23.02 12.26
CA ASP A 124 20.62 -24.33 11.73
C ASP A 124 22.04 -24.26 11.12
N PRO A 125 23.01 -25.01 11.69
CA PRO A 125 24.39 -25.02 11.17
C PRO A 125 24.55 -25.85 9.89
N ASP A 126 23.60 -26.71 9.54
CA ASP A 126 23.69 -27.62 8.39
C ASP A 126 23.13 -27.01 7.11
N ILE A 127 22.46 -25.87 7.18
CA ILE A 127 21.97 -25.15 5.99
C ILE A 127 23.15 -24.53 5.26
N LEU A 128 23.28 -24.84 3.96
CA LEU A 128 24.33 -24.34 3.09
C LEU A 128 24.01 -22.91 2.61
N HIS A 129 24.92 -21.97 2.89
CA HIS A 129 24.80 -20.56 2.46
C HIS A 129 26.17 -19.88 2.36
N GLY A 130 26.27 -18.81 1.56
CA GLY A 130 27.36 -17.83 1.62
C GLY A 130 27.29 -16.94 2.87
N PRO A 131 28.05 -15.85 2.98
CA PRO A 131 27.85 -14.86 4.04
C PRO A 131 26.39 -14.42 4.03
N LEU A 132 25.74 -14.36 5.22
CA LEU A 132 24.29 -14.10 5.32
C LEU A 132 24.03 -12.93 6.25
N GLU A 133 23.18 -12.02 5.84
CA GLU A 133 22.61 -10.94 6.64
C GLU A 133 21.09 -11.14 6.74
N VAL A 134 20.55 -11.16 7.94
CA VAL A 134 19.11 -11.13 8.19
C VAL A 134 18.77 -9.75 8.71
N ILE A 135 18.10 -8.96 7.91
CA ILE A 135 17.59 -7.64 8.33
C ILE A 135 16.11 -7.74 8.66
N THR A 136 15.74 -7.12 9.77
CA THR A 136 14.36 -7.02 10.21
C THR A 136 14.05 -5.56 10.50
N THR A 137 13.15 -4.98 9.71
CA THR A 137 12.75 -3.58 9.80
C THR A 137 11.61 -3.36 10.79
N THR A 138 11.35 -2.11 11.11
CA THR A 138 10.26 -1.65 11.98
C THR A 138 9.26 -0.81 11.20
N ASN A 139 8.02 -0.80 11.68
CA ASN A 139 6.96 0.08 11.19
C ASN A 139 6.71 -0.04 9.68
N GLU A 140 6.81 -1.25 9.15
CA GLU A 140 6.51 -1.49 7.73
C GLU A 140 5.04 -1.18 7.44
N GLU A 141 4.15 -1.65 8.30
CA GLU A 141 2.70 -1.58 8.19
C GLU A 141 2.10 -0.18 8.38
N ASP A 142 2.85 0.74 8.99
CA ASP A 142 2.39 2.13 9.21
C ASP A 142 3.46 3.16 8.86
N GLY A 143 3.85 3.19 7.58
CA GLY A 143 4.66 4.25 7.01
C GLY A 143 6.13 3.93 6.79
N MET A 144 6.61 2.69 7.03
CA MET A 144 7.94 2.20 6.67
C MET A 144 9.09 3.05 7.20
N SER A 145 8.90 3.63 8.42
CA SER A 145 9.88 4.55 8.99
C SER A 145 11.21 3.88 9.32
N GLY A 146 11.23 2.58 9.60
CA GLY A 146 12.45 1.80 9.78
C GLY A 146 13.26 1.78 8.48
N ALA A 147 12.68 1.26 7.40
CA ALA A 147 13.36 1.16 6.11
C ALA A 147 13.82 2.53 5.57
N SER A 148 13.01 3.58 5.75
CA SER A 148 13.33 4.94 5.27
C SER A 148 14.50 5.61 5.98
N GLN A 149 14.92 5.12 7.14
CA GLN A 149 16.02 5.66 7.95
C GLN A 149 17.30 4.83 7.90
N LEU A 150 17.29 3.70 7.17
CA LEU A 150 18.47 2.83 7.02
C LEU A 150 19.67 3.60 6.45
N LYS A 151 20.86 3.30 6.99
CA LYS A 151 22.09 3.89 6.53
C LYS A 151 22.77 3.00 5.47
N PRO A 152 23.53 3.59 4.52
CA PRO A 152 24.20 2.83 3.45
C PRO A 152 25.21 1.78 3.92
N ASP A 153 25.72 1.87 5.12
CA ASP A 153 26.69 0.96 5.74
C ASP A 153 26.04 -0.13 6.60
N PHE A 154 24.71 -0.13 6.75
CA PHE A 154 23.99 -1.09 7.58
C PHE A 154 23.92 -2.49 6.92
N LEU A 155 23.94 -2.58 5.56
CA LEU A 155 23.97 -3.82 4.80
C LEU A 155 25.14 -3.89 3.82
N HIS A 156 25.77 -5.06 3.71
CA HIS A 156 26.85 -5.35 2.77
C HIS A 156 26.36 -6.11 1.53
N GLY A 157 25.40 -7.03 1.70
CA GLY A 157 24.81 -7.81 0.61
C GLY A 157 24.04 -6.94 -0.38
N ARG A 158 23.99 -7.43 -1.64
CA ARG A 158 23.26 -6.75 -2.73
C ARG A 158 22.25 -7.64 -3.41
N LYS A 159 22.16 -8.91 -3.03
CA LYS A 159 21.07 -9.81 -3.42
C LYS A 159 20.16 -10.03 -2.22
N VAL A 160 18.91 -9.63 -2.33
CA VAL A 160 17.92 -9.67 -1.24
C VAL A 160 16.80 -10.63 -1.59
N ILE A 161 16.58 -11.58 -0.70
CA ILE A 161 15.38 -12.39 -0.69
C ILE A 161 14.44 -11.76 0.35
N ASN A 162 13.42 -11.06 -0.11
CA ASN A 162 12.36 -10.54 0.75
C ASN A 162 11.34 -11.66 1.01
N LEU A 163 11.10 -11.98 2.27
CA LEU A 163 10.21 -13.09 2.68
C LEU A 163 8.80 -12.60 3.07
N ASP A 164 8.35 -11.54 2.39
CA ASP A 164 7.16 -10.78 2.73
C ASP A 164 6.05 -10.85 1.67
N SER A 165 6.16 -11.76 0.71
CA SER A 165 5.07 -11.98 -0.25
C SER A 165 3.96 -12.83 0.36
N GLU A 166 2.71 -12.41 0.13
CA GLU A 166 1.51 -13.14 0.54
C GLU A 166 0.99 -14.08 -0.55
N ASP A 167 1.50 -13.91 -1.77
CA ASP A 167 1.10 -14.67 -2.95
C ASP A 167 2.11 -15.77 -3.26
N TYR A 168 1.73 -17.02 -2.98
CA TYR A 168 2.57 -18.20 -3.12
C TYR A 168 3.08 -18.48 -4.54
N ASP A 169 2.29 -18.15 -5.56
CA ASP A 169 2.58 -18.47 -6.96
C ASP A 169 3.25 -17.33 -7.73
N THR A 170 3.80 -16.34 -7.01
CA THR A 170 4.44 -15.16 -7.59
C THR A 170 5.85 -14.92 -7.04
N ILE A 171 6.65 -14.20 -7.83
CA ILE A 171 7.80 -13.42 -7.35
C ILE A 171 7.44 -11.98 -7.55
N THR A 172 7.35 -11.19 -6.47
CA THR A 172 7.18 -9.75 -6.59
C THR A 172 8.53 -9.12 -6.93
N THR A 173 8.55 -8.35 -8.02
CA THR A 173 9.75 -7.77 -8.63
C THR A 173 9.67 -6.26 -8.80
N GLY A 174 8.66 -5.65 -8.21
CA GLY A 174 8.47 -4.20 -8.29
C GLY A 174 7.32 -3.70 -7.45
N ALA A 175 7.42 -2.44 -7.06
CA ALA A 175 6.41 -1.70 -6.32
C ALA A 175 6.39 -0.23 -6.78
N ALA A 176 5.19 0.35 -6.92
CA ALA A 176 5.10 1.76 -7.25
C ALA A 176 5.50 2.62 -6.06
N GLY A 177 6.31 3.64 -6.31
CA GLY A 177 6.46 4.76 -5.40
C GLY A 177 5.15 5.53 -5.28
N ALA A 178 5.02 6.35 -4.24
CA ALA A 178 3.82 7.15 -4.03
C ALA A 178 4.13 8.55 -3.48
N CYS A 179 3.30 9.51 -3.84
CA CYS A 179 3.32 10.86 -3.30
C CYS A 179 1.93 11.27 -2.82
N LEU A 180 1.80 11.52 -1.52
CA LEU A 180 0.59 12.09 -0.93
C LEU A 180 0.78 13.61 -0.78
N GLN A 181 -0.15 14.37 -1.35
CA GLN A 181 -0.15 15.84 -1.24
C GLN A 181 -1.48 16.34 -0.67
N PHE A 182 -1.36 17.38 0.16
CA PHE A 182 -2.49 18.13 0.68
C PHE A 182 -2.47 19.55 0.08
N HIS A 183 -3.63 19.95 -0.42
CA HIS A 183 -3.86 21.25 -1.01
C HIS A 183 -4.94 21.96 -0.22
N GLU A 184 -4.66 23.18 0.23
CA GLU A 184 -5.58 23.94 1.07
C GLU A 184 -5.71 25.38 0.57
N LEU A 185 -6.95 25.83 0.44
CA LEU A 185 -7.29 27.20 0.06
C LEU A 185 -8.11 27.84 1.19
N PRO A 186 -7.62 28.90 1.83
CA PRO A 186 -8.43 29.69 2.75
C PRO A 186 -9.69 30.23 2.06
N VAL A 187 -10.84 30.10 2.70
CA VAL A 187 -12.11 30.58 2.14
C VAL A 187 -12.79 31.58 3.06
N THR A 188 -13.43 32.56 2.44
CA THR A 188 -14.35 33.45 3.12
C THR A 188 -15.78 32.98 2.92
N ARG A 189 -16.54 32.92 3.98
CA ARG A 189 -17.97 32.65 3.89
C ARG A 189 -18.74 33.96 3.66
N VAL A 190 -19.60 33.95 2.64
CA VAL A 190 -20.46 35.06 2.32
C VAL A 190 -21.94 34.71 2.55
N PRO A 191 -22.83 35.71 2.82
CA PRO A 191 -24.24 35.41 2.98
C PRO A 191 -24.84 34.69 1.77
N ALA A 192 -25.71 33.74 2.03
CA ALA A 192 -26.40 33.02 0.96
C ALA A 192 -27.36 33.94 0.19
N PRO A 193 -27.39 33.89 -1.17
CA PRO A 193 -28.23 34.76 -1.98
C PRO A 193 -29.72 34.52 -1.73
N ALA A 194 -30.50 35.59 -1.82
CA ALA A 194 -31.97 35.51 -1.72
C ALA A 194 -32.56 34.96 -3.04
N GLY A 195 -33.69 34.27 -2.96
CA GLY A 195 -34.42 33.77 -4.15
C GLY A 195 -33.79 32.55 -4.83
N TYR A 196 -32.80 31.92 -4.19
CA TYR A 196 -32.16 30.68 -4.69
C TYR A 196 -32.85 29.46 -4.08
N GLN A 197 -32.95 28.40 -4.90
CA GLN A 197 -33.41 27.07 -4.46
C GLN A 197 -32.22 26.22 -3.98
N TRP A 198 -32.35 25.68 -2.79
CA TRP A 198 -31.33 24.85 -2.15
C TRP A 198 -31.52 23.38 -2.41
N PHE A 199 -30.43 22.67 -2.60
CA PHE A 199 -30.38 21.23 -2.85
C PHE A 199 -29.32 20.57 -1.98
N HIS A 200 -29.69 19.39 -1.50
CA HIS A 200 -28.79 18.41 -0.91
C HIS A 200 -28.60 17.28 -1.93
N ILE A 201 -27.37 17.10 -2.38
CA ILE A 201 -26.99 16.09 -3.38
C ILE A 201 -26.12 15.06 -2.70
N ARG A 202 -26.48 13.79 -2.82
CA ARG A 202 -25.73 12.68 -2.25
C ARG A 202 -25.41 11.64 -3.30
N PHE A 203 -24.18 11.16 -3.27
CA PHE A 203 -23.72 9.98 -4.01
C PHE A 203 -23.38 8.90 -3.00
N LYS A 204 -23.93 7.69 -3.17
CA LYS A 204 -23.73 6.55 -2.28
C LYS A 204 -23.73 5.22 -3.05
N GLY A 205 -23.20 4.18 -2.40
CA GLY A 205 -23.20 2.82 -2.92
C GLY A 205 -22.04 2.50 -3.85
N GLY A 206 -21.08 3.42 -4.00
CA GLY A 206 -19.84 3.13 -4.72
C GLY A 206 -18.99 2.11 -3.97
N LEU A 207 -18.33 1.22 -4.70
CA LEU A 207 -17.44 0.21 -4.11
C LEU A 207 -16.17 0.84 -3.55
N GLY A 208 -15.68 1.93 -4.15
CA GLY A 208 -14.41 2.53 -3.75
C GLY A 208 -13.24 1.57 -3.97
N GLY A 209 -12.38 1.45 -2.97
CA GLY A 209 -11.24 0.55 -2.97
C GLY A 209 -9.90 1.28 -2.89
N HIS A 210 -8.81 0.52 -2.81
CA HIS A 210 -7.47 1.05 -2.68
C HIS A 210 -7.02 1.77 -3.97
N SER A 211 -6.50 2.99 -3.83
CA SER A 211 -6.11 3.84 -4.97
C SER A 211 -4.94 3.31 -5.82
N GLY A 212 -4.26 2.26 -5.37
CA GLY A 212 -3.28 1.51 -6.13
C GLY A 212 -3.89 0.25 -6.74
N VAL A 213 -4.28 -0.70 -5.90
CA VAL A 213 -4.75 -2.05 -6.30
C VAL A 213 -6.00 -2.02 -7.18
N ASP A 214 -6.90 -1.05 -6.95
CA ASP A 214 -8.22 -1.02 -7.59
C ASP A 214 -8.36 0.09 -8.65
N ILE A 215 -7.33 0.88 -8.91
CA ILE A 215 -7.40 2.09 -9.74
C ILE A 215 -7.76 1.78 -11.20
N ASN A 216 -7.41 0.59 -11.71
CA ASN A 216 -7.69 0.12 -13.07
C ASN A 216 -8.90 -0.82 -13.17
N LYS A 217 -9.61 -1.08 -12.07
CA LYS A 217 -10.77 -2.01 -12.05
C LYS A 217 -12.08 -1.38 -12.54
N GLY A 218 -12.01 -0.19 -13.14
CA GLY A 218 -13.18 0.48 -13.71
C GLY A 218 -14.20 0.95 -12.68
N ARG A 219 -13.79 1.12 -11.41
CA ARG A 219 -14.65 1.63 -10.35
C ARG A 219 -14.87 3.14 -10.49
N ILE A 220 -16.03 3.59 -10.03
CA ILE A 220 -16.42 4.99 -10.15
C ILE A 220 -15.70 5.84 -9.09
N SER A 221 -15.15 6.99 -9.51
CA SER A 221 -14.70 8.03 -8.57
C SER A 221 -15.74 9.13 -8.47
N THR A 222 -16.31 9.32 -7.28
CA THR A 222 -17.29 10.39 -7.04
C THR A 222 -16.69 11.78 -7.22
N THR A 223 -15.38 11.94 -7.06
CA THR A 223 -14.68 13.20 -7.35
C THR A 223 -14.87 13.63 -8.81
N VAL A 224 -14.77 12.68 -9.76
CA VAL A 224 -15.00 12.96 -11.19
C VAL A 224 -16.45 13.37 -11.44
N ILE A 225 -17.40 12.67 -10.83
CA ILE A 225 -18.82 12.96 -11.03
C ILE A 225 -19.17 14.33 -10.47
N VAL A 226 -18.73 14.62 -9.24
CA VAL A 226 -18.99 15.91 -8.57
C VAL A 226 -18.36 17.04 -9.38
N ARG A 227 -17.11 16.92 -9.79
CA ARG A 227 -16.45 17.88 -10.67
C ARG A 227 -17.28 18.19 -11.91
N ASN A 228 -17.73 17.14 -12.62
CA ASN A 228 -18.50 17.28 -13.85
C ASN A 228 -19.89 17.90 -13.58
N LEU A 229 -20.56 17.50 -12.50
CA LEU A 229 -21.85 18.07 -12.09
C LEU A 229 -21.75 19.57 -11.78
N LEU A 230 -20.78 19.98 -10.96
CA LEU A 230 -20.55 21.40 -10.62
C LEU A 230 -20.28 22.21 -11.89
N GLN A 231 -19.46 21.69 -12.81
CA GLN A 231 -19.18 22.36 -14.08
C GLN A 231 -20.41 22.45 -14.98
N ALA A 232 -21.21 21.39 -15.09
CA ALA A 232 -22.41 21.37 -15.91
C ALA A 232 -23.43 22.40 -15.42
N ILE A 233 -23.62 22.53 -14.12
CA ILE A 233 -24.53 23.54 -13.53
C ILE A 233 -23.97 24.96 -13.75
N ASN A 234 -22.69 25.17 -13.43
CA ASN A 234 -22.05 26.50 -13.46
C ASN A 234 -21.88 27.07 -14.88
N ARG A 235 -21.94 26.24 -15.92
CA ARG A 235 -21.93 26.70 -17.33
C ARG A 235 -23.20 27.43 -17.73
N VAL A 236 -24.33 27.13 -17.08
CA VAL A 236 -25.65 27.60 -17.49
C VAL A 236 -26.27 28.53 -16.48
N PHE A 237 -25.94 28.35 -15.20
CA PHE A 237 -26.55 29.07 -14.08
C PHE A 237 -25.52 29.42 -13.02
N ASP A 238 -25.75 30.51 -12.31
CA ASP A 238 -24.95 30.88 -11.13
C ASP A 238 -25.09 29.79 -10.07
N LEU A 239 -24.02 29.07 -9.81
CA LEU A 239 -23.95 28.02 -8.81
C LEU A 239 -23.30 28.57 -7.54
N CYS A 240 -23.95 28.35 -6.40
CA CYS A 240 -23.39 28.64 -5.09
C CYS A 240 -23.31 27.35 -4.27
N VAL A 241 -22.22 27.17 -3.55
CA VAL A 241 -21.99 25.99 -2.74
C VAL A 241 -21.75 26.38 -1.29
N SER A 242 -22.42 25.70 -0.37
CA SER A 242 -22.20 25.85 1.06
C SER A 242 -21.26 24.78 1.60
N GLU A 243 -21.42 23.54 1.13
CA GLU A 243 -20.67 22.39 1.66
C GLU A 243 -20.37 21.39 0.53
N ILE A 244 -19.15 20.89 0.54
CA ILE A 244 -18.68 19.76 -0.28
C ILE A 244 -17.98 18.80 0.64
N LYS A 245 -18.35 17.52 0.56
CA LYS A 245 -17.60 16.41 1.15
C LYS A 245 -17.59 15.27 0.14
N VAL A 246 -16.41 14.90 -0.36
CA VAL A 246 -16.20 13.83 -1.33
C VAL A 246 -15.09 12.92 -0.83
N GLY A 247 -15.35 11.61 -0.78
CA GLY A 247 -14.42 10.64 -0.26
C GLY A 247 -14.21 10.70 1.25
N GLU A 248 -13.54 9.71 1.79
CA GLU A 248 -13.34 9.55 3.24
C GLU A 248 -11.88 9.30 3.62
N ALA A 249 -11.07 8.79 2.68
CA ALA A 249 -9.66 8.46 2.92
C ALA A 249 -8.77 8.84 1.74
N ASN A 250 -7.53 9.25 2.04
CA ASN A 250 -6.57 9.74 1.04
C ASN A 250 -6.16 8.67 0.03
N ALA A 251 -5.95 7.44 0.50
CA ALA A 251 -5.51 6.30 -0.31
C ALA A 251 -6.65 5.49 -0.91
N SER A 252 -7.91 5.98 -0.84
CA SER A 252 -9.08 5.28 -1.38
C SER A 252 -9.67 6.03 -2.57
N ILE A 253 -10.22 5.27 -3.52
CA ILE A 253 -11.06 5.81 -4.58
C ILE A 253 -12.34 6.36 -3.93
N ALA A 254 -12.64 7.64 -4.14
CA ALA A 254 -13.79 8.27 -3.53
C ALA A 254 -15.10 7.60 -3.97
N SER A 255 -15.82 6.95 -3.04
CA SER A 255 -17.03 6.14 -3.28
C SER A 255 -18.32 6.82 -2.86
N SER A 256 -18.21 7.95 -2.16
CA SER A 256 -19.34 8.72 -1.64
C SER A 256 -19.14 10.22 -1.81
N ALA A 257 -20.24 10.97 -1.86
CA ALA A 257 -20.19 12.43 -1.78
C ALA A 257 -21.46 12.99 -1.16
N ASP A 258 -21.31 14.13 -0.48
CA ASP A 258 -22.40 14.92 0.12
C ASP A 258 -22.17 16.41 -0.19
N LEU A 259 -23.15 17.05 -0.83
CA LEU A 259 -23.04 18.45 -1.25
C LEU A 259 -24.30 19.24 -0.86
N LYS A 260 -24.10 20.47 -0.35
CA LYS A 260 -25.18 21.44 -0.20
C LYS A 260 -24.90 22.63 -1.09
N LEU A 261 -25.77 22.87 -2.03
CA LEU A 261 -25.62 23.92 -3.04
C LEU A 261 -26.96 24.62 -3.33
N CYS A 262 -26.88 25.79 -3.93
CA CYS A 262 -28.07 26.47 -4.41
C CYS A 262 -27.86 27.13 -5.79
N VAL A 263 -28.98 27.29 -6.50
CA VAL A 263 -29.05 27.90 -7.81
C VAL A 263 -30.24 28.85 -7.88
N PRO A 264 -30.30 29.82 -8.82
CA PRO A 264 -31.50 30.63 -9.03
C PRO A 264 -32.73 29.74 -9.20
N ALA A 265 -33.90 30.14 -8.70
CA ALA A 265 -35.11 29.33 -8.71
C ALA A 265 -35.48 28.81 -10.12
N LYS A 266 -35.21 29.58 -11.18
CA LYS A 266 -35.40 29.15 -12.60
C LYS A 266 -34.55 27.94 -13.02
N ALA A 267 -33.45 27.69 -12.33
CA ALA A 267 -32.54 26.56 -12.59
C ALA A 267 -32.94 25.28 -11.84
N ALA A 268 -33.90 25.34 -10.92
CA ALA A 268 -34.25 24.22 -10.03
C ALA A 268 -34.62 22.94 -10.79
N MET A 269 -35.36 23.04 -11.90
CA MET A 269 -35.73 21.88 -12.71
C MET A 269 -34.51 21.24 -13.38
N PHE A 270 -33.56 22.04 -13.87
CA PHE A 270 -32.32 21.53 -14.47
C PHE A 270 -31.53 20.69 -13.46
N VAL A 271 -31.37 21.19 -12.22
CA VAL A 271 -30.65 20.46 -11.14
C VAL A 271 -31.39 19.14 -10.81
N LYS A 272 -32.71 19.16 -10.66
CA LYS A 272 -33.50 17.93 -10.40
C LYS A 272 -33.35 16.88 -11.49
N LEU A 273 -33.32 17.28 -12.75
CA LEU A 273 -33.14 16.39 -13.89
C LEU A 273 -31.76 15.70 -13.90
N GLN A 274 -30.73 16.34 -13.30
CA GLN A 274 -29.42 15.71 -13.19
C GLN A 274 -29.46 14.38 -12.44
N GLN A 275 -30.37 14.18 -11.49
CA GLN A 275 -30.49 12.88 -10.79
C GLN A 275 -30.78 11.75 -11.77
N THR A 276 -31.74 11.93 -12.69
CA THR A 276 -32.09 10.91 -13.67
C THR A 276 -30.96 10.70 -14.68
N VAL A 277 -30.37 11.78 -15.17
CA VAL A 277 -29.27 11.74 -16.13
C VAL A 277 -28.06 11.03 -15.56
N LEU A 278 -27.64 11.40 -14.33
CA LEU A 278 -26.50 10.80 -13.66
C LEU A 278 -26.73 9.32 -13.33
N ASN A 279 -27.88 8.96 -12.78
CA ASN A 279 -28.16 7.57 -12.45
C ASN A 279 -28.20 6.67 -13.69
N LYS A 280 -28.78 7.16 -14.81
CA LYS A 280 -28.76 6.45 -16.08
C LYS A 280 -27.32 6.26 -16.58
N TRP A 281 -26.55 7.36 -16.63
CA TRP A 281 -25.17 7.33 -17.10
C TRP A 281 -24.28 6.43 -16.25
N MET A 282 -24.35 6.52 -14.90
CA MET A 282 -23.60 5.66 -13.99
C MET A 282 -23.91 4.19 -14.23
N LYS A 283 -25.19 3.84 -14.36
CA LYS A 283 -25.60 2.47 -14.65
C LYS A 283 -25.11 1.95 -15.99
N GLU A 284 -25.18 2.77 -17.05
CA GLU A 284 -24.76 2.39 -18.41
C GLU A 284 -23.22 2.28 -18.54
N THR A 285 -22.46 3.11 -17.78
CA THR A 285 -21.00 3.19 -17.90
C THR A 285 -20.28 2.26 -16.92
N PHE A 286 -20.79 2.08 -15.72
CA PHE A 286 -20.10 1.42 -14.61
C PHE A 286 -20.91 0.29 -13.97
N GLY A 287 -22.11 -0.03 -14.48
CA GLY A 287 -23.06 -0.95 -13.83
C GLY A 287 -22.49 -2.34 -13.53
N ASP A 288 -21.53 -2.81 -14.32
CA ASP A 288 -20.86 -4.10 -14.09
C ASP A 288 -19.82 -4.02 -12.98
N ASN A 289 -19.13 -2.88 -12.85
CA ASN A 289 -18.02 -2.68 -11.89
C ASN A 289 -18.46 -1.97 -10.60
N ASP A 290 -19.60 -1.26 -10.62
CA ASP A 290 -20.09 -0.45 -9.50
C ASP A 290 -21.63 -0.39 -9.48
N PRO A 291 -22.31 -1.54 -9.31
CA PRO A 291 -23.73 -1.70 -9.59
C PRO A 291 -24.67 -0.92 -8.65
N ASN A 292 -24.19 -0.59 -7.45
CA ASN A 292 -25.01 0.03 -6.40
C ASN A 292 -24.87 1.55 -6.33
N MET A 293 -23.98 2.14 -7.15
CA MET A 293 -23.74 3.57 -7.16
C MET A 293 -24.98 4.34 -7.61
N HIS A 294 -25.41 5.32 -6.82
CA HIS A 294 -26.56 6.15 -7.13
C HIS A 294 -26.46 7.56 -6.61
N CYS A 295 -27.11 8.49 -7.30
CA CYS A 295 -27.27 9.89 -6.95
C CYS A 295 -28.69 10.16 -6.42
N ARG A 296 -28.80 10.92 -5.34
CA ARG A 296 -30.07 11.49 -4.84
C ARG A 296 -29.95 13.00 -4.72
N ILE A 297 -30.91 13.70 -5.32
CA ILE A 297 -31.00 15.17 -5.27
C ILE A 297 -32.34 15.54 -4.58
N LYS A 298 -32.24 16.18 -3.42
CA LYS A 298 -33.40 16.63 -2.66
C LYS A 298 -33.35 18.12 -2.45
N VAL A 299 -34.50 18.78 -2.47
CA VAL A 299 -34.63 20.15 -1.95
C VAL A 299 -34.33 20.12 -0.45
N CYS A 300 -33.58 21.08 0.04
CA CYS A 300 -33.26 21.22 1.46
C CYS A 300 -33.45 22.66 1.95
N GLU A 301 -33.30 22.82 3.25
CA GLU A 301 -33.36 24.12 3.90
C GLU A 301 -32.24 25.05 3.44
N LYS A 302 -32.53 26.34 3.42
CA LYS A 302 -31.54 27.38 3.12
C LYS A 302 -30.42 27.35 4.13
N GLN A 303 -29.17 27.35 3.63
CA GLN A 303 -27.99 27.56 4.48
C GLN A 303 -27.75 29.06 4.69
N SER A 304 -27.14 29.43 5.81
CA SER A 304 -26.85 30.81 6.16
C SER A 304 -25.77 31.43 5.28
N SER A 305 -24.81 30.62 4.83
CA SER A 305 -23.64 31.07 4.06
C SER A 305 -23.24 30.09 2.98
N ILE A 306 -22.51 30.62 2.02
CA ILE A 306 -21.86 29.88 0.95
C ILE A 306 -20.34 30.16 0.99
N ILE A 307 -19.53 29.31 0.38
CA ILE A 307 -18.13 29.64 0.07
C ILE A 307 -18.13 30.76 -0.98
N ASN A 308 -17.17 31.68 -0.88
CA ASN A 308 -17.08 32.76 -1.85
C ASN A 308 -16.89 32.21 -3.27
N PRO A 309 -17.50 32.83 -4.30
CA PRO A 309 -17.50 32.33 -5.68
C PRO A 309 -16.11 32.10 -6.25
N GLU A 310 -15.13 32.95 -5.91
CA GLU A 310 -13.74 32.84 -6.36
C GLU A 310 -13.09 31.56 -5.88
N ALA A 311 -13.35 31.14 -4.63
CA ALA A 311 -12.84 29.90 -4.09
C ALA A 311 -13.47 28.67 -4.76
N LEU A 312 -14.78 28.73 -5.07
CA LEU A 312 -15.45 27.67 -5.83
C LEU A 312 -14.88 27.55 -7.25
N GLU A 313 -14.61 28.68 -7.90
CA GLU A 313 -14.00 28.73 -9.23
C GLU A 313 -12.58 28.14 -9.19
N ALA A 314 -11.77 28.54 -8.21
CA ALA A 314 -10.41 28.00 -7.98
C ALA A 314 -10.44 26.48 -7.79
N LEU A 315 -11.34 25.96 -6.94
CA LEU A 315 -11.53 24.53 -6.73
C LEU A 315 -11.89 23.82 -8.04
N THR A 316 -12.90 24.28 -8.75
CA THR A 316 -13.38 23.62 -9.97
C THR A 316 -12.35 23.65 -11.10
N LYS A 317 -11.56 24.72 -11.23
CA LYS A 317 -10.41 24.80 -12.15
C LYS A 317 -9.33 23.79 -11.77
N SER A 318 -8.94 23.72 -10.51
CA SER A 318 -7.92 22.79 -10.01
C SER A 318 -8.33 21.34 -10.23
N LEU A 319 -9.55 20.96 -9.79
CA LEU A 319 -10.06 19.61 -10.00
C LEU A 319 -10.15 19.21 -11.49
N LYS A 320 -10.45 20.17 -12.38
CA LYS A 320 -10.51 19.92 -13.82
C LYS A 320 -9.13 19.66 -14.42
N ALA A 321 -8.12 20.40 -14.00
CA ALA A 321 -6.77 20.31 -14.53
C ALA A 321 -5.98 19.13 -13.92
N THR A 322 -6.40 18.62 -12.76
CA THR A 322 -5.76 17.50 -12.10
C THR A 322 -6.21 16.17 -12.72
N PRO A 323 -5.29 15.30 -13.17
CA PRO A 323 -5.63 13.99 -13.68
C PRO A 323 -6.20 13.10 -12.56
N GLN A 324 -7.07 12.15 -12.94
CA GLN A 324 -7.68 11.19 -12.02
C GLN A 324 -7.73 9.81 -12.66
N GLY A 325 -7.29 8.78 -11.94
CA GLY A 325 -7.26 7.40 -12.41
C GLY A 325 -5.92 7.04 -13.06
N VAL A 326 -5.95 6.05 -13.93
CA VAL A 326 -4.77 5.59 -14.67
C VAL A 326 -4.31 6.67 -15.66
N ILE A 327 -3.02 7.00 -15.62
CA ILE A 327 -2.38 7.97 -16.51
C ILE A 327 -1.57 7.22 -17.57
N LYS A 328 -0.83 6.18 -17.17
CA LYS A 328 0.00 5.37 -18.05
C LYS A 328 -0.04 3.90 -17.63
N MET A 329 -0.16 3.01 -18.61
CA MET A 329 0.03 1.57 -18.41
C MET A 329 1.49 1.20 -18.66
N SER A 330 1.98 0.17 -17.98
CA SER A 330 3.35 -0.32 -18.17
C SER A 330 3.53 -0.91 -19.58
N GLU A 331 4.63 -0.54 -20.24
CA GLU A 331 5.06 -1.12 -21.51
C GLU A 331 5.83 -2.43 -21.32
N VAL A 332 6.31 -2.68 -20.09
CA VAL A 332 7.14 -3.83 -19.76
C VAL A 332 6.32 -4.96 -19.13
N MET A 333 5.30 -4.62 -18.36
CA MET A 333 4.42 -5.58 -17.66
C MET A 333 2.98 -5.41 -18.11
N GLU A 334 2.51 -6.33 -18.95
CA GLU A 334 1.15 -6.31 -19.49
C GLU A 334 0.09 -6.27 -18.37
N GLY A 335 -0.90 -5.41 -18.54
CA GLY A 335 -2.00 -5.26 -17.58
C GLY A 335 -1.66 -4.46 -16.30
N THR A 336 -0.40 -4.08 -16.11
CA THR A 336 0.06 -3.33 -14.93
C THR A 336 -0.05 -1.83 -15.16
N VAL A 337 -0.57 -1.10 -14.17
CA VAL A 337 -0.58 0.38 -14.18
C VAL A 337 0.83 0.87 -13.85
N GLU A 338 1.40 1.71 -14.71
CA GLU A 338 2.70 2.35 -14.43
C GLU A 338 2.52 3.60 -13.59
N THR A 339 1.64 4.51 -14.03
CA THR A 339 1.45 5.81 -13.38
C THR A 339 -0.03 6.10 -13.19
N SER A 340 -0.42 6.56 -12.03
CA SER A 340 -1.78 6.96 -11.69
C SER A 340 -1.83 8.15 -10.73
N ASN A 341 -3.00 8.78 -10.64
CA ASN A 341 -3.31 9.74 -9.59
C ASN A 341 -4.73 9.54 -9.08
N ASN A 342 -4.92 9.70 -7.78
CA ASN A 342 -6.22 9.63 -7.12
C ASN A 342 -6.49 10.90 -6.30
N ILE A 343 -7.58 11.59 -6.60
CA ILE A 343 -8.11 12.66 -5.75
C ILE A 343 -9.02 11.98 -4.73
N GLY A 344 -8.48 11.68 -3.55
CA GLY A 344 -9.14 10.86 -2.53
C GLY A 344 -10.20 11.61 -1.73
N VAL A 345 -9.88 12.85 -1.35
CA VAL A 345 -10.76 13.70 -0.52
C VAL A 345 -10.89 15.10 -1.12
N VAL A 346 -12.11 15.61 -1.15
CA VAL A 346 -12.41 17.04 -1.39
C VAL A 346 -13.43 17.47 -0.35
N GLU A 347 -13.08 18.42 0.50
CA GLU A 347 -13.98 18.85 1.56
C GLU A 347 -13.90 20.35 1.86
N THR A 348 -15.06 20.88 2.28
CA THR A 348 -15.17 22.19 2.88
C THR A 348 -14.93 22.07 4.36
N ARG A 349 -13.88 22.70 4.86
CA ARG A 349 -13.61 22.89 6.30
C ARG A 349 -14.20 24.20 6.79
N GLU A 350 -14.04 24.51 8.06
CA GLU A 350 -14.60 25.73 8.64
C GLU A 350 -14.17 27.00 7.87
N ASN A 351 -12.86 27.13 7.61
CA ASN A 351 -12.26 28.30 6.99
C ASN A 351 -11.41 28.00 5.75
N SER A 352 -11.52 26.78 5.19
CA SER A 352 -10.76 26.39 4.03
C SER A 352 -11.48 25.36 3.16
N LEU A 353 -11.02 25.24 1.91
CA LEU A 353 -11.23 24.08 1.05
C LEU A 353 -9.99 23.19 1.12
N PHE A 354 -10.21 21.91 1.30
CA PHE A 354 -9.15 20.91 1.35
C PHE A 354 -9.31 19.89 0.23
N VAL A 355 -8.17 19.53 -0.39
CA VAL A 355 -8.09 18.46 -1.39
C VAL A 355 -6.88 17.61 -1.09
N SER A 356 -7.04 16.28 -1.13
CA SER A 356 -5.91 15.34 -1.12
C SER A 356 -5.73 14.67 -2.47
N THR A 357 -4.48 14.56 -2.92
CA THR A 357 -4.09 13.80 -4.10
C THR A 357 -3.05 12.76 -3.74
N HIS A 358 -3.17 11.57 -4.31
CA HIS A 358 -2.26 10.45 -4.09
C HIS A 358 -1.80 9.93 -5.44
N SER A 359 -0.62 10.34 -5.85
CA SER A 359 0.04 9.92 -7.10
C SER A 359 0.89 8.68 -6.87
N ARG A 360 0.98 7.81 -7.88
CA ARG A 360 1.81 6.59 -7.86
C ARG A 360 2.50 6.41 -9.21
N SER A 361 3.74 5.93 -9.19
CA SER A 361 4.47 5.53 -10.39
C SER A 361 5.56 4.51 -10.07
N PHE A 362 5.86 3.60 -11.03
CA PHE A 362 7.07 2.76 -10.96
C PHE A 362 8.35 3.52 -11.30
N ILE A 363 8.23 4.76 -11.78
CA ILE A 363 9.36 5.61 -12.19
C ILE A 363 9.37 6.85 -11.30
N ASP A 364 10.39 7.00 -10.45
CA ASP A 364 10.51 8.10 -9.50
C ASP A 364 10.48 9.48 -10.18
N ALA A 365 11.16 9.63 -11.31
CA ALA A 365 11.17 10.89 -12.06
C ALA A 365 9.78 11.28 -12.59
N ASP A 366 8.96 10.30 -13.03
CA ASP A 366 7.59 10.53 -13.47
C ASP A 366 6.67 10.83 -12.27
N LEU A 367 6.90 10.18 -11.12
CA LEU A 367 6.19 10.47 -9.88
C LEU A 367 6.45 11.89 -9.39
N GLU A 368 7.72 12.31 -9.36
CA GLU A 368 8.11 13.66 -8.99
C GLU A 368 7.49 14.70 -9.92
N LYS A 369 7.65 14.49 -11.23
CA LYS A 369 7.09 15.39 -12.25
C LYS A 369 5.57 15.52 -12.12
N LEU A 370 4.84 14.41 -12.01
CA LEU A 370 3.40 14.40 -11.84
C LEU A 370 2.99 15.16 -10.58
N SER A 371 3.67 14.93 -9.48
CA SER A 371 3.40 15.58 -8.20
C SER A 371 3.64 17.09 -8.25
N ASP A 372 4.72 17.51 -8.92
CA ASP A 372 5.03 18.94 -9.12
C ASP A 372 4.03 19.62 -10.07
N ASP A 373 3.63 18.96 -11.14
CA ASP A 373 2.59 19.44 -12.06
C ASP A 373 1.25 19.65 -11.32
N ILE A 374 0.84 18.69 -10.49
CA ILE A 374 -0.38 18.80 -9.66
C ILE A 374 -0.25 19.96 -8.66
N ALA A 375 0.87 20.04 -7.93
CA ALA A 375 1.10 21.13 -6.99
C ALA A 375 1.07 22.52 -7.69
N THR A 376 1.58 22.60 -8.91
CA THR A 376 1.57 23.82 -9.73
C THR A 376 0.15 24.21 -10.14
N VAL A 377 -0.70 23.24 -10.53
CA VAL A 377 -2.11 23.47 -10.81
C VAL A 377 -2.83 24.08 -9.61
N PHE A 378 -2.66 23.50 -8.42
CA PHE A 378 -3.30 24.02 -7.21
C PHE A 378 -2.74 25.37 -6.80
N LYS A 379 -1.43 25.57 -6.80
CA LYS A 379 -0.79 26.86 -6.46
C LYS A 379 -1.21 27.98 -7.39
N SER A 380 -1.32 27.73 -8.71
CA SER A 380 -1.75 28.74 -9.69
C SER A 380 -3.21 29.18 -9.50
N ASN A 381 -4.01 28.38 -8.77
CA ASN A 381 -5.38 28.70 -8.38
C ASN A 381 -5.48 29.14 -6.89
N GLY A 382 -4.38 29.53 -6.25
CA GLY A 382 -4.36 30.12 -4.92
C GLY A 382 -4.30 29.15 -3.74
N PHE A 383 -4.24 27.85 -3.99
CA PHE A 383 -4.05 26.86 -2.92
C PHE A 383 -2.60 26.86 -2.43
N SER A 384 -2.39 26.59 -1.15
CA SER A 384 -1.13 26.04 -0.65
C SER A 384 -1.06 24.55 -1.00
N SER A 385 0.13 24.03 -1.23
CA SER A 385 0.35 22.59 -1.51
C SER A 385 1.51 22.08 -0.68
N LYS A 386 1.29 20.97 0.04
CA LYS A 386 2.29 20.32 0.87
C LYS A 386 2.42 18.86 0.47
N ARG A 387 3.63 18.39 0.19
CA ARG A 387 3.95 16.95 0.17
C ARG A 387 3.94 16.44 1.61
N VAL A 388 3.11 15.45 1.88
CA VAL A 388 2.97 14.83 3.21
C VAL A 388 3.78 13.56 3.28
N MET A 389 3.84 12.82 2.16
CA MET A 389 4.61 11.60 2.02
C MET A 389 5.17 11.51 0.60
N MET A 390 6.39 11.01 0.49
CA MET A 390 7.03 10.63 -0.76
C MET A 390 7.78 9.33 -0.49
N ALA A 391 7.36 8.26 -1.14
CA ALA A 391 7.99 6.94 -1.05
C ALA A 391 8.57 6.55 -2.41
N PRO A 392 9.79 6.01 -2.46
CA PRO A 392 10.45 5.63 -3.70
C PRO A 392 9.82 4.41 -4.35
N ALA A 393 9.98 4.28 -5.66
CA ALA A 393 9.62 3.12 -6.43
C ALA A 393 10.68 2.03 -6.34
N TRP A 394 10.26 0.80 -6.61
CA TRP A 394 11.12 -0.34 -6.81
C TRP A 394 10.74 -1.06 -8.11
N GLN A 395 11.70 -1.31 -8.96
CA GLN A 395 11.51 -2.10 -10.17
C GLN A 395 12.80 -2.85 -10.52
N GLU A 396 12.71 -4.17 -10.53
CA GLU A 396 13.80 -5.04 -10.95
C GLU A 396 13.81 -5.27 -12.46
N ASP A 397 14.98 -5.51 -13.01
CA ASP A 397 15.10 -6.09 -14.34
C ASP A 397 14.65 -7.56 -14.30
N GLN A 398 13.50 -7.85 -14.89
CA GLN A 398 12.92 -9.18 -14.93
C GLN A 398 13.81 -10.23 -15.62
N HIS A 399 14.81 -9.80 -16.37
CA HIS A 399 15.80 -10.66 -17.02
C HIS A 399 17.10 -10.79 -16.22
N SER A 400 17.16 -10.18 -15.02
CA SER A 400 18.34 -10.31 -14.17
C SER A 400 18.64 -11.78 -13.83
N ALA A 401 19.93 -12.12 -13.77
CA ALA A 401 20.36 -13.48 -13.44
C ALA A 401 19.82 -13.94 -12.08
N PHE A 402 19.68 -13.03 -11.12
CA PHE A 402 19.16 -13.33 -9.80
C PHE A 402 17.67 -13.73 -9.83
N LEU A 403 16.83 -12.99 -10.56
CA LEU A 403 15.41 -13.35 -10.69
C LEU A 403 15.21 -14.62 -11.49
N GLN A 404 16.02 -14.85 -12.55
CA GLN A 404 15.97 -16.10 -13.31
C GLN A 404 16.37 -17.29 -12.43
N LEU A 405 17.45 -17.16 -11.66
CA LEU A 405 17.87 -18.20 -10.70
C LEU A 405 16.77 -18.50 -9.68
N THR A 406 16.11 -17.45 -9.16
CA THR A 406 14.99 -17.61 -8.22
C THR A 406 13.84 -18.37 -8.87
N SER A 407 13.42 -17.99 -10.08
CA SER A 407 12.36 -18.66 -10.84
C SER A 407 12.71 -20.11 -11.21
N ASP A 408 13.96 -20.37 -11.61
CA ASP A 408 14.46 -21.71 -11.90
C ASP A 408 14.45 -22.59 -10.64
N THR A 409 14.78 -22.01 -9.48
CA THR A 409 14.73 -22.72 -8.20
C THR A 409 13.32 -23.18 -7.85
N PHE A 410 12.30 -22.34 -8.05
CA PHE A 410 10.90 -22.75 -7.91
C PHE A 410 10.55 -23.93 -8.82
N ASN A 411 10.95 -23.85 -10.10
CA ASN A 411 10.68 -24.91 -11.06
C ASN A 411 11.33 -26.25 -10.68
N ASP A 412 12.58 -26.21 -10.23
CA ASP A 412 13.32 -27.41 -9.89
C ASP A 412 12.85 -28.06 -8.58
N VAL A 413 12.42 -27.23 -7.59
CA VAL A 413 11.93 -27.70 -6.29
C VAL A 413 10.47 -28.11 -6.33
N LEU A 414 9.62 -27.30 -6.99
CA LEU A 414 8.16 -27.44 -6.94
C LEU A 414 7.55 -27.97 -8.24
N GLY A 415 8.29 -27.92 -9.36
CA GLY A 415 7.83 -28.41 -10.65
C GLY A 415 7.02 -27.37 -11.46
N TRP A 416 7.00 -26.10 -11.05
CA TRP A 416 6.33 -25.01 -11.75
C TRP A 416 7.08 -23.68 -11.58
N ARG A 417 6.85 -22.73 -12.48
CA ARG A 417 7.45 -21.41 -12.44
C ARG A 417 6.47 -20.37 -11.86
N PRO A 418 6.91 -19.52 -10.92
CA PRO A 418 6.09 -18.43 -10.42
C PRO A 418 5.94 -17.34 -11.48
N ARG A 419 4.84 -16.59 -11.40
CA ARG A 419 4.64 -15.39 -12.19
C ARG A 419 5.45 -14.24 -11.59
N MET A 420 6.14 -13.47 -12.42
CA MET A 420 6.74 -12.21 -11.98
C MET A 420 5.66 -11.12 -11.99
N VAL A 421 5.50 -10.43 -10.87
CA VAL A 421 4.47 -9.39 -10.68
C VAL A 421 5.09 -8.12 -10.10
N ALA A 422 4.42 -7.00 -10.33
CA ALA A 422 4.71 -5.75 -9.65
C ALA A 422 3.43 -5.14 -9.07
N MET A 423 3.56 -4.55 -7.92
CA MET A 423 2.45 -4.03 -7.13
C MET A 423 2.30 -2.51 -7.31
N HIS A 424 1.11 -2.04 -7.66
CA HIS A 424 0.88 -0.60 -7.82
C HIS A 424 0.59 0.09 -6.47
N PHE A 425 1.36 -0.29 -5.45
CA PHE A 425 1.40 0.33 -4.12
C PHE A 425 2.82 0.28 -3.56
N VAL A 426 3.07 1.02 -2.49
CA VAL A 426 4.40 1.13 -1.89
C VAL A 426 4.75 -0.15 -1.14
N LEU A 427 5.99 -0.60 -1.30
CA LEU A 427 6.64 -1.62 -0.47
C LEU A 427 7.96 -1.06 0.05
N GLU A 428 8.44 -1.54 1.19
CA GLU A 428 9.69 -1.07 1.79
C GLU A 428 10.93 -1.29 0.90
N ALA A 429 10.86 -2.25 -0.03
CA ALA A 429 11.89 -2.53 -1.02
C ALA A 429 12.32 -1.28 -1.81
N GLY A 430 11.44 -0.31 -2.02
CA GLY A 430 11.77 0.97 -2.65
C GLY A 430 12.84 1.75 -1.88
N TYR A 431 12.76 1.79 -0.55
CA TYR A 431 13.75 2.45 0.30
C TYR A 431 15.10 1.73 0.26
N PHE A 432 15.09 0.39 0.15
CA PHE A 432 16.32 -0.38 -0.03
C PHE A 432 17.02 -0.05 -1.36
N VAL A 433 16.26 0.03 -2.46
CA VAL A 433 16.82 0.42 -3.76
C VAL A 433 17.39 1.83 -3.74
N GLN A 434 16.73 2.75 -3.05
CA GLN A 434 17.20 4.13 -2.88
C GLN A 434 18.48 4.22 -2.05
N THR A 435 18.57 3.41 -0.97
CA THR A 435 19.68 3.47 -0.01
C THR A 435 20.91 2.68 -0.46
N TYR A 436 20.69 1.55 -1.16
CA TYR A 436 21.75 0.59 -1.54
C TYR A 436 21.87 0.45 -3.07
N PRO A 437 22.66 1.28 -3.74
CA PRO A 437 22.84 1.19 -5.19
C PRO A 437 23.28 -0.20 -5.65
N GLY A 438 22.63 -0.70 -6.70
CA GLY A 438 22.92 -2.02 -7.28
C GLY A 438 22.30 -3.19 -6.52
N ILE A 439 21.46 -2.95 -5.51
CA ILE A 439 20.72 -4.00 -4.82
C ILE A 439 19.70 -4.64 -5.79
N GLN A 440 19.55 -5.96 -5.70
CA GLN A 440 18.56 -6.74 -6.44
C GLN A 440 17.65 -7.44 -5.43
N ILE A 441 16.34 -7.36 -5.61
CA ILE A 441 15.36 -7.87 -4.65
C ILE A 441 14.39 -8.82 -5.34
N ALA A 442 14.21 -10.01 -4.76
CA ALA A 442 13.16 -10.95 -5.11
C ALA A 442 12.26 -11.17 -3.89
N SER A 443 10.99 -10.80 -3.96
CA SER A 443 10.05 -11.04 -2.86
C SER A 443 9.26 -12.32 -3.13
N ILE A 444 9.32 -13.25 -2.18
CA ILE A 444 8.67 -14.55 -2.19
C ILE A 444 8.00 -14.82 -0.85
N GLY A 445 6.99 -15.65 -0.82
CA GLY A 445 6.34 -16.01 0.45
C GLY A 445 5.25 -17.06 0.30
N PRO A 446 4.76 -17.59 1.42
CA PRO A 446 3.66 -18.55 1.43
C PRO A 446 2.32 -17.84 1.18
N ARG A 447 1.26 -18.62 0.98
CA ARG A 447 -0.08 -18.07 0.80
C ARG A 447 -0.66 -17.58 2.12
N ILE A 448 -0.80 -16.26 2.23
CA ILE A 448 -1.53 -15.56 3.31
C ILE A 448 -2.82 -15.02 2.69
N VAL A 449 -3.91 -15.13 3.42
CA VAL A 449 -5.24 -14.70 2.96
C VAL A 449 -5.89 -13.83 4.02
N GLU A 450 -6.46 -12.71 3.59
CA GLU A 450 -7.09 -11.70 4.45
C GLU A 450 -6.15 -11.17 5.55
N PRO A 451 -4.89 -10.78 5.21
CA PRO A 451 -4.01 -10.11 6.16
C PRO A 451 -4.69 -8.87 6.76
N HIS A 452 -4.16 -8.32 7.84
CA HIS A 452 -4.69 -7.13 8.50
C HIS A 452 -6.14 -7.26 8.97
N SER A 453 -6.59 -8.50 9.22
CA SER A 453 -7.96 -8.78 9.69
C SER A 453 -8.01 -9.92 10.70
N THR A 454 -9.14 -10.06 11.39
CA THR A 454 -9.38 -11.21 12.28
C THR A 454 -9.62 -12.52 11.53
N ASN A 455 -9.64 -12.50 10.20
CA ASN A 455 -9.76 -13.67 9.34
C ASN A 455 -8.43 -14.06 8.70
N GLU A 456 -7.36 -13.39 9.06
CA GLU A 456 -6.02 -13.69 8.56
C GLU A 456 -5.69 -15.17 8.79
N ARG A 457 -5.22 -15.81 7.71
CA ARG A 457 -4.84 -17.23 7.73
C ARG A 457 -3.72 -17.52 6.75
N ILE A 458 -2.88 -18.48 7.08
CA ILE A 458 -1.78 -18.94 6.24
C ILE A 458 -1.93 -20.42 5.91
N GLU A 459 -1.72 -20.78 4.65
CA GLU A 459 -1.79 -22.17 4.18
C GLU A 459 -0.51 -22.94 4.53
N LEU A 460 -0.64 -23.96 5.39
CA LEU A 460 0.51 -24.69 5.94
C LEU A 460 1.37 -25.40 4.88
N SER A 461 0.76 -25.92 3.82
CA SER A 461 1.49 -26.59 2.75
C SER A 461 2.46 -25.66 2.03
N THR A 462 2.07 -24.40 1.84
CA THR A 462 2.89 -23.41 1.14
C THR A 462 4.08 -22.93 1.98
N ILE A 463 4.01 -23.01 3.31
CA ILE A 463 5.17 -22.76 4.19
C ILE A 463 6.27 -23.78 3.94
N HIS A 464 5.92 -25.08 3.84
CA HIS A 464 6.91 -26.13 3.54
C HIS A 464 7.53 -25.98 2.15
N ASP A 465 6.75 -25.53 1.18
CA ASP A 465 7.20 -25.32 -0.19
C ASP A 465 8.17 -24.13 -0.29
N ILE A 466 7.81 -22.98 0.27
CA ILE A 466 8.68 -21.79 0.30
C ILE A 466 9.95 -22.05 1.12
N TRP A 467 9.84 -22.78 2.23
CA TRP A 467 11.00 -23.20 3.01
C TRP A 467 11.98 -24.02 2.17
N ALA A 468 11.47 -24.99 1.40
CA ALA A 468 12.32 -25.79 0.52
C ALA A 468 12.96 -24.97 -0.61
N VAL A 469 12.21 -24.03 -1.20
CA VAL A 469 12.73 -23.09 -2.20
C VAL A 469 13.82 -22.19 -1.61
N LEU A 470 13.60 -21.63 -0.43
CA LEU A 470 14.56 -20.77 0.26
C LEU A 470 15.89 -21.48 0.50
N LEU A 471 15.85 -22.72 1.03
CA LEU A 471 17.06 -23.49 1.30
C LEU A 471 17.85 -23.82 0.03
N GLU A 472 17.17 -24.25 -1.04
CA GLU A 472 17.79 -24.52 -2.33
C GLU A 472 18.36 -23.23 -2.95
N LEU A 473 17.64 -22.11 -2.87
CA LEU A 473 18.10 -20.83 -3.40
C LEU A 473 19.36 -20.33 -2.68
N LEU A 474 19.42 -20.44 -1.34
CA LEU A 474 20.61 -20.11 -0.56
C LEU A 474 21.81 -20.98 -0.97
N ALA A 475 21.60 -22.28 -1.16
CA ALA A 475 22.66 -23.19 -1.59
C ALA A 475 23.18 -22.84 -3.00
N ARG A 476 22.30 -22.51 -3.94
CA ARG A 476 22.67 -22.10 -5.31
C ARG A 476 23.44 -20.78 -5.31
N LEU A 477 22.99 -19.82 -4.53
CA LEU A 477 23.65 -18.51 -4.41
C LEU A 477 25.04 -18.61 -3.75
N ALA A 478 25.25 -19.59 -2.89
CA ALA A 478 26.58 -19.86 -2.32
C ALA A 478 27.56 -20.43 -3.34
N THR A 479 27.07 -21.15 -4.37
CA THR A 479 27.87 -21.85 -5.38
C THR A 479 27.97 -21.13 -6.72
N ALA A 480 27.30 -19.95 -6.87
CA ALA A 480 27.21 -19.20 -8.13
C ALA A 480 28.49 -18.41 -8.48
#